data_8dff112847968658e12d0df256d5abe8
#
_entry.id   8dff112847968658e12d0df256d5abe8
#
_cell.length_a   1.000
_cell.length_b   1.000
_cell.length_c   1.000
_cell.angle_alpha   90.00
_cell.angle_beta   90.00
_cell.angle_gamma   90.00
#
_symmetry.space_group_name_H-M   'P 1'
#
loop_
_entity.id
_entity.type
_entity.pdbx_description
1 polymer ?
#
loop_
_entity_poly.entity_id
_entity_poly.type
_entity_poly.pdbx_seq_one_letter_code
_entity_poly.pdbx_strand_id
1 'polypeptide(L)'
;MKHHCELPGSSRNLHDSNRAYASPSLVTCFIHSYSSLMASASNATELELAHTVDNMIAVVQLRGHLDGNSQVAAETYFKMVVTSGSARVVLDLAQVDFISSAGLRAVLTLLQLVKGSHGALAVCATQPPVTQLFEFSGLKTLLLIAPTVDEGRAALVARFG
;
A
#
# COMPACT_ATOMS: atom_id res chain seq x y z
N MET A 1 58.43 5.23 9.27
CA MET A 1 57.54 6.38 9.00
C MET A 1 56.18 6.07 9.55
N LYS A 2 55.85 6.70 10.64
CA LYS A 2 54.58 6.52 11.39
C LYS A 2 53.64 7.60 10.93
N HIS A 3 52.49 7.26 10.38
CA HIS A 3 51.40 8.21 10.19
C HIS A 3 50.31 7.93 11.22
N HIS A 4 50.27 8.83 12.14
CA HIS A 4 49.30 9.05 13.17
C HIS A 4 48.00 9.56 12.52
N CYS A 5 46.86 8.91 12.74
CA CYS A 5 45.55 9.48 12.50
C CYS A 5 44.97 9.90 13.85
N GLU A 6 44.94 11.21 14.05
CA GLU A 6 44.27 11.85 15.18
C GLU A 6 42.76 11.89 14.95
N LEU A 7 42.05 11.55 15.99
CA LEU A 7 40.60 11.73 16.12
C LEU A 7 40.36 13.14 16.71
N PRO A 8 39.52 13.97 16.13
CA PRO A 8 39.09 15.20 16.81
C PRO A 8 37.88 14.93 17.70
N GLY A 9 38.04 15.48 18.88
CA GLY A 9 37.28 15.45 20.09
C GLY A 9 35.78 15.72 20.05
N SER A 10 35.22 15.09 21.04
CA SER A 10 33.97 15.38 21.74
C SER A 10 33.66 16.88 21.90
N SER A 11 32.48 17.27 21.45
CA SER A 11 31.72 18.36 22.06
C SER A 11 30.23 18.05 22.01
N ARG A 12 29.72 17.86 23.21
CA ARG A 12 28.29 17.69 23.54
C ARG A 12 27.53 18.97 23.16
N ASN A 13 26.42 18.84 22.49
CA ASN A 13 25.27 19.69 22.70
C ASN A 13 24.02 18.88 22.66
N LEU A 14 23.52 18.58 23.84
CA LEU A 14 22.15 18.23 24.13
C LEU A 14 21.29 19.47 23.94
N HIS A 15 20.51 19.53 22.91
CA HIS A 15 19.22 20.17 22.81
C HIS A 15 18.88 20.35 21.33
N ASP A 16 18.25 19.35 20.74
CA ASP A 16 17.22 19.61 19.75
C ASP A 16 16.32 18.38 19.60
N SER A 17 15.33 18.32 20.45
CA SER A 17 14.17 17.45 20.31
C SER A 17 13.30 18.09 19.25
N ASN A 18 13.22 17.50 18.09
CA ASN A 18 12.20 17.67 17.08
C ASN A 18 12.77 17.97 15.69
N ARG A 19 13.20 16.94 14.99
CA ARG A 19 13.15 16.88 13.52
C ARG A 19 13.63 15.52 13.02
N ALA A 20 12.83 14.49 13.22
CA ALA A 20 12.95 13.26 12.45
C ALA A 20 11.75 13.16 11.50
N TYR A 21 11.67 14.08 10.56
CA TYR A 21 10.95 13.82 9.33
C TYR A 21 11.90 13.06 8.41
N ALA A 22 11.83 11.75 8.46
CA ALA A 22 12.49 10.89 7.49
C ALA A 22 11.95 11.24 6.10
N SER A 23 12.83 11.71 5.23
CA SER A 23 12.54 12.00 3.83
C SER A 23 11.93 10.79 3.14
N PRO A 24 10.91 10.95 2.31
CA PRO A 24 10.22 9.85 1.64
C PRO A 24 11.10 8.99 0.72
N SER A 25 12.31 9.45 0.44
CA SER A 25 13.28 8.76 -0.43
C SER A 25 13.88 7.47 0.15
N LEU A 26 13.92 7.29 1.46
CA LEU A 26 14.53 6.11 2.08
C LEU A 26 13.55 4.92 2.19
N VAL A 27 12.26 5.17 2.27
CA VAL A 27 11.25 4.12 2.34
C VAL A 27 11.07 3.45 0.96
N THR A 28 11.19 4.21 -0.12
CA THR A 28 11.13 3.68 -1.49
C THR A 28 12.31 2.77 -1.81
N CYS A 29 13.50 3.05 -1.26
CA CYS A 29 14.70 2.25 -1.53
C CYS A 29 14.68 0.90 -0.79
N PHE A 30 14.04 0.82 0.38
CA PHE A 30 14.00 -0.42 1.17
C PHE A 30 13.00 -1.44 0.61
N ILE A 31 11.93 -0.97 -0.02
CA ILE A 31 10.89 -1.83 -0.62
C ILE A 31 11.37 -2.42 -1.95
N HIS A 32 12.21 -1.70 -2.70
CA HIS A 32 12.80 -2.22 -3.94
C HIS A 32 13.76 -3.40 -3.71
N SER A 33 14.40 -3.46 -2.54
CA SER A 33 15.28 -4.60 -2.17
C SER A 33 14.51 -5.86 -1.77
N TYR A 34 13.28 -5.74 -1.26
CA TYR A 34 12.47 -6.92 -0.91
C TYR A 34 11.82 -7.56 -2.13
N SER A 35 11.50 -6.76 -3.15
CA SER A 35 10.95 -7.25 -4.42
C SER A 35 11.97 -8.04 -5.24
N SER A 36 13.28 -7.76 -5.07
CA SER A 36 14.35 -8.39 -5.86
C SER A 36 14.79 -9.76 -5.35
N LEU A 37 14.42 -10.15 -4.13
CA LEU A 37 14.83 -11.44 -3.53
C LEU A 37 13.82 -12.57 -3.78
N MET A 38 12.63 -12.26 -4.30
CA MET A 38 11.60 -13.24 -4.67
C MET A 38 11.42 -13.37 -6.19
N ALA A 39 12.25 -12.71 -6.99
CA ALA A 39 12.25 -12.86 -8.45
C ALA A 39 13.08 -14.09 -8.86
N SER A 40 12.60 -15.27 -8.51
CA SER A 40 13.09 -16.51 -9.10
C SER A 40 11.93 -17.37 -9.55
N ALA A 41 11.79 -17.43 -10.85
CA ALA A 41 11.06 -18.40 -11.65
C ALA A 41 9.55 -18.22 -11.86
N SER A 42 9.26 -17.80 -13.08
CA SER A 42 8.23 -18.31 -13.99
C SER A 42 6.77 -17.84 -13.86
N ASN A 43 6.36 -17.24 -14.95
CA ASN A 43 5.01 -17.07 -15.47
C ASN A 43 4.18 -15.91 -14.93
N ALA A 44 3.86 -15.06 -15.83
CA ALA A 44 2.85 -14.00 -16.07
C ALA A 44 1.63 -13.85 -15.12
N THR A 45 1.64 -14.38 -13.90
CA THR A 45 0.51 -14.39 -12.98
C THR A 45 0.88 -13.99 -11.55
N GLU A 46 2.12 -13.52 -11.32
CA GLU A 46 2.54 -13.11 -9.99
C GLU A 46 1.96 -11.73 -9.64
N LEU A 47 1.36 -11.62 -8.46
CA LEU A 47 0.82 -10.36 -7.97
C LEU A 47 1.96 -9.41 -7.59
N GLU A 48 2.05 -8.30 -8.27
CA GLU A 48 2.93 -7.19 -7.89
C GLU A 48 2.17 -6.18 -7.04
N LEU A 49 2.80 -5.75 -5.97
CA LEU A 49 2.26 -4.79 -5.01
C LEU A 49 3.22 -3.63 -4.85
N ALA A 50 2.72 -2.41 -5.02
CA ALA A 50 3.45 -1.18 -4.74
C ALA A 50 2.55 -0.19 -4.02
N HIS A 51 3.10 0.74 -3.27
CA HIS A 51 2.33 1.84 -2.70
C HIS A 51 3.11 3.14 -2.65
N THR A 52 2.38 4.23 -2.68
CA THR A 52 2.88 5.58 -2.42
C THR A 52 2.01 6.21 -1.35
N VAL A 53 2.60 7.04 -0.49
CA VAL A 53 1.86 7.76 0.54
C VAL A 53 1.99 9.26 0.29
N ASP A 54 0.86 9.92 0.18
CA ASP A 54 0.76 11.36 0.01
C ASP A 54 -0.42 11.90 0.84
N ASN A 55 -0.17 12.94 1.63
CA ASN A 55 -1.17 13.55 2.50
C ASN A 55 -1.92 12.54 3.41
N MET A 56 -1.21 11.57 3.97
CA MET A 56 -1.76 10.49 4.80
C MET A 56 -2.73 9.54 4.06
N ILE A 57 -2.73 9.59 2.75
CA ILE A 57 -3.46 8.65 1.89
C ILE A 57 -2.43 7.71 1.25
N ALA A 58 -2.56 6.42 1.49
CA ALA A 58 -1.78 5.41 0.78
C ALA A 58 -2.51 5.02 -0.50
N VAL A 59 -1.83 5.14 -1.63
CA VAL A 59 -2.30 4.57 -2.90
C VAL A 59 -1.58 3.25 -3.10
N VAL A 60 -2.31 2.16 -3.02
CA VAL A 60 -1.80 0.79 -3.22
C VAL A 60 -2.16 0.34 -4.61
N GLN A 61 -1.15 0.07 -5.41
CA GLN A 61 -1.29 -0.41 -6.79
C GLN A 61 -1.09 -1.92 -6.82
N LEU A 62 -2.02 -2.61 -7.45
CA LEU A 62 -1.95 -4.03 -7.71
C LEU A 62 -1.82 -4.28 -9.21
N ARG A 63 -0.97 -5.25 -9.56
CA ARG A 63 -0.79 -5.71 -10.94
C ARG A 63 -0.80 -7.24 -10.97
N GLY A 64 -1.52 -7.83 -11.91
CA GLY A 64 -1.62 -9.27 -12.09
C GLY A 64 -2.89 -9.87 -11.52
N HIS A 65 -2.80 -11.08 -10.95
CA HIS A 65 -3.98 -11.81 -10.45
C HIS A 65 -4.02 -11.84 -8.92
N LEU A 66 -5.17 -11.53 -8.36
CA LEU A 66 -5.43 -11.64 -6.93
C LEU A 66 -6.21 -12.92 -6.65
N ASP A 67 -5.49 -14.01 -6.41
CA ASP A 67 -6.02 -15.35 -6.24
C ASP A 67 -5.65 -15.99 -4.89
N GLY A 68 -5.89 -17.30 -4.73
CA GLY A 68 -5.55 -18.02 -3.50
C GLY A 68 -4.06 -18.10 -3.21
N ASN A 69 -3.20 -18.04 -4.23
CA ASN A 69 -1.75 -18.08 -4.05
C ASN A 69 -1.20 -16.73 -3.58
N SER A 70 -1.78 -15.66 -4.08
CA SER A 70 -1.36 -14.27 -3.78
C SER A 70 -2.09 -13.65 -2.58
N GLN A 71 -3.17 -14.26 -2.09
CA GLN A 71 -4.00 -13.73 -1.00
C GLN A 71 -3.17 -13.39 0.24
N VAL A 72 -2.37 -14.32 0.74
CA VAL A 72 -1.61 -14.14 1.99
C VAL A 72 -0.57 -13.03 1.86
N ALA A 73 0.09 -12.95 0.71
CA ALA A 73 1.04 -11.88 0.42
C ALA A 73 0.34 -10.51 0.37
N ALA A 74 -0.82 -10.44 -0.28
CA ALA A 74 -1.63 -9.22 -0.34
C ALA A 74 -2.11 -8.78 1.07
N GLU A 75 -2.66 -9.68 1.87
CA GLU A 75 -3.11 -9.37 3.23
C GLU A 75 -1.97 -8.89 4.13
N THR A 76 -0.80 -9.52 4.04
CA THR A 76 0.39 -9.11 4.79
C THR A 76 0.84 -7.71 4.39
N TYR A 77 0.84 -7.44 3.09
CA TYR A 77 1.19 -6.13 2.55
C TYR A 77 0.20 -5.04 2.97
N PHE A 78 -1.10 -5.31 2.90
CA PHE A 78 -2.15 -4.40 3.34
C PHE A 78 -2.04 -4.08 4.83
N LYS A 79 -1.76 -5.08 5.65
CA LYS A 79 -1.52 -4.90 7.08
C LYS A 79 -0.34 -3.97 7.32
N MET A 80 0.77 -4.18 6.61
CA MET A 80 1.95 -3.33 6.69
C MET A 80 1.61 -1.86 6.35
N VAL A 81 0.90 -1.62 5.25
CA VAL A 81 0.52 -0.27 4.81
C VAL A 81 -0.36 0.43 5.85
N VAL A 82 -1.35 -0.25 6.40
CA VAL A 82 -2.25 0.33 7.41
C VAL A 82 -1.53 0.57 8.74
N THR A 83 -0.68 -0.35 9.17
CA THR A 83 0.08 -0.21 10.44
C THR A 83 1.19 0.83 10.37
N SER A 84 1.65 1.20 9.16
CA SER A 84 2.61 2.30 8.98
C SER A 84 2.01 3.70 9.17
N GLY A 85 0.71 3.79 9.51
CA GLY A 85 0.02 5.04 9.85
C GLY A 85 -0.93 5.55 8.77
N SER A 86 -1.10 4.82 7.67
CA SER A 86 -2.02 5.21 6.59
C SER A 86 -3.42 4.64 6.83
N ALA A 87 -4.26 5.38 7.53
CA ALA A 87 -5.65 4.97 7.75
C ALA A 87 -6.56 5.17 6.52
N ARG A 88 -6.13 5.96 5.54
CA ARG A 88 -6.86 6.20 4.28
C ARG A 88 -6.14 5.51 3.15
N VAL A 89 -6.83 4.59 2.49
CA VAL A 89 -6.22 3.76 1.43
C VAL A 89 -7.04 3.88 0.15
N VAL A 90 -6.35 4.13 -0.95
CA VAL A 90 -6.86 3.99 -2.31
C VAL A 90 -6.26 2.73 -2.90
N LEU A 91 -7.10 1.78 -3.29
CA LEU A 91 -6.70 0.55 -3.95
C LEU A 91 -6.87 0.70 -5.46
N ASP A 92 -5.77 0.77 -6.19
CA ASP A 92 -5.75 0.89 -7.64
C ASP A 92 -5.70 -0.51 -8.27
N LEU A 93 -6.76 -0.87 -9.00
CA LEU A 93 -6.95 -2.15 -9.67
C LEU A 93 -6.88 -2.04 -11.19
N ALA A 94 -6.30 -0.96 -11.73
CA ALA A 94 -6.21 -0.74 -13.19
C ALA A 94 -5.51 -1.88 -13.93
N GLN A 95 -4.59 -2.57 -13.28
CA GLN A 95 -3.80 -3.64 -13.86
C GLN A 95 -4.09 -5.02 -13.24
N VAL A 96 -5.29 -5.17 -12.67
CA VAL A 96 -5.79 -6.44 -12.14
C VAL A 96 -6.87 -6.98 -13.07
N ASP A 97 -6.57 -8.08 -13.75
CA ASP A 97 -7.48 -8.71 -14.70
C ASP A 97 -8.40 -9.73 -14.06
N PHE A 98 -7.98 -10.30 -12.94
CA PHE A 98 -8.70 -11.37 -12.27
C PHE A 98 -8.60 -11.27 -10.75
N ILE A 99 -9.75 -11.43 -10.10
CA ILE A 99 -9.88 -11.57 -8.64
C ILE A 99 -10.68 -12.83 -8.35
N SER A 100 -10.10 -13.76 -7.59
CA SER A 100 -10.83 -14.94 -7.10
C SER A 100 -11.62 -14.62 -5.82
N SER A 101 -12.41 -15.57 -5.34
CA SER A 101 -13.05 -15.45 -4.03
C SER A 101 -12.07 -15.27 -2.88
N ALA A 102 -10.88 -15.86 -2.98
CA ALA A 102 -9.79 -15.67 -2.02
C ALA A 102 -9.22 -14.25 -2.10
N GLY A 103 -9.02 -13.73 -3.32
CA GLY A 103 -8.61 -12.33 -3.54
C GLY A 103 -9.64 -11.33 -3.02
N LEU A 104 -10.92 -11.63 -3.22
CA LEU A 104 -12.00 -10.81 -2.67
C LEU A 104 -11.96 -10.76 -1.14
N ARG A 105 -11.60 -11.86 -0.48
CA ARG A 105 -11.38 -11.91 0.96
C ARG A 105 -10.23 -11.00 1.39
N ALA A 106 -9.13 -10.95 0.64
CA ALA A 106 -8.03 -10.02 0.92
C ALA A 106 -8.47 -8.56 0.87
N VAL A 107 -9.31 -8.17 -0.10
CA VAL A 107 -9.91 -6.82 -0.16
C VAL A 107 -10.80 -6.55 1.05
N LEU A 108 -11.60 -7.52 1.48
CA LEU A 108 -12.42 -7.41 2.70
C LEU A 108 -11.55 -7.28 3.96
N THR A 109 -10.45 -8.01 4.04
CA THR A 109 -9.48 -7.89 5.15
C THR A 109 -8.90 -6.48 5.20
N LEU A 110 -8.52 -5.91 4.04
CA LEU A 110 -8.07 -4.51 3.97
C LEU A 110 -9.16 -3.54 4.45
N LEU A 111 -10.41 -3.72 4.03
CA LEU A 111 -11.53 -2.88 4.47
C LEU A 111 -11.71 -2.94 5.99
N GLN A 112 -11.59 -4.13 6.59
CA GLN A 112 -11.69 -4.29 8.04
C GLN A 112 -10.52 -3.62 8.78
N LEU A 113 -9.29 -3.78 8.29
CA LEU A 113 -8.09 -3.12 8.84
C LEU A 113 -8.23 -1.60 8.84
N VAL A 114 -8.64 -1.04 7.71
CA VAL A 114 -8.82 0.40 7.55
C VAL A 114 -9.93 0.93 8.45
N LYS A 115 -11.07 0.22 8.54
CA LYS A 115 -12.16 0.58 9.47
C LYS A 115 -11.73 0.50 10.92
N GLY A 116 -10.95 -0.50 11.31
CA GLY A 116 -10.40 -0.64 12.65
C GLY A 116 -9.45 0.51 13.03
N SER A 117 -8.83 1.14 12.04
CA SER A 117 -7.99 2.33 12.21
C SER A 117 -8.76 3.66 12.04
N HIS A 118 -10.09 3.63 12.11
CA HIS A 118 -10.96 4.78 11.87
C HIS A 118 -10.74 5.48 10.52
N GLY A 119 -10.31 4.72 9.52
CA GLY A 119 -10.02 5.20 8.19
C GLY A 119 -11.06 4.84 7.15
N ALA A 120 -10.69 4.94 5.89
CA ALA A 120 -11.53 4.64 4.75
C ALA A 120 -10.76 4.00 3.59
N LEU A 121 -11.46 3.15 2.84
CA LEU A 121 -10.97 2.49 1.64
C LEU A 121 -11.75 2.95 0.42
N ALA A 122 -11.05 3.43 -0.59
CA ALA A 122 -11.57 3.59 -1.94
C ALA A 122 -10.93 2.55 -2.87
N VAL A 123 -11.73 1.99 -3.76
CA VAL A 123 -11.27 1.06 -4.80
C VAL A 123 -11.43 1.76 -6.15
N CYS A 124 -10.39 1.80 -6.94
CA CYS A 124 -10.35 2.62 -8.13
C CYS A 124 -9.93 1.82 -9.37
N ALA A 125 -10.32 2.35 -10.53
CA ALA A 125 -9.88 1.87 -11.84
C ALA A 125 -10.13 0.37 -12.07
N THR A 126 -11.26 -0.16 -11.57
CA THR A 126 -11.59 -1.58 -11.72
C THR A 126 -11.89 -1.95 -13.17
N GLN A 127 -11.31 -3.06 -13.62
CA GLN A 127 -11.64 -3.65 -14.92
C GLN A 127 -13.09 -4.21 -14.91
N PRO A 128 -13.79 -4.28 -16.07
CA PRO A 128 -15.17 -4.72 -16.14
C PRO A 128 -15.48 -6.05 -15.43
N PRO A 129 -14.65 -7.11 -15.54
CA PRO A 129 -14.91 -8.38 -14.83
C PRO A 129 -14.83 -8.22 -13.31
N VAL A 130 -13.89 -7.39 -12.83
CA VAL A 130 -13.70 -7.10 -11.41
C VAL A 130 -14.85 -6.25 -10.87
N THR A 131 -15.32 -5.28 -11.65
CA THR A 131 -16.50 -4.46 -11.30
C THR A 131 -17.74 -5.32 -11.12
N GLN A 132 -18.01 -6.22 -12.06
CA GLN A 132 -19.13 -7.17 -11.97
C GLN A 132 -19.04 -8.05 -10.72
N LEU A 133 -17.82 -8.53 -10.39
CA LEU A 133 -17.62 -9.33 -9.19
C LEU A 133 -17.99 -8.54 -7.91
N PHE A 134 -17.62 -7.28 -7.82
CA PHE A 134 -17.99 -6.41 -6.69
C PHE A 134 -19.49 -6.13 -6.63
N GLU A 135 -20.15 -6.05 -7.76
CA GLU A 135 -21.62 -5.90 -7.83
C GLU A 135 -22.33 -7.17 -7.35
N PHE A 136 -21.97 -8.33 -7.88
CA PHE A 136 -22.57 -9.61 -7.49
C PHE A 136 -22.29 -9.99 -6.03
N SER A 137 -21.12 -9.63 -5.49
CA SER A 137 -20.78 -9.90 -4.09
C SER A 137 -21.41 -8.92 -3.10
N GLY A 138 -22.13 -7.90 -3.58
CA GLY A 138 -22.71 -6.85 -2.73
C GLY A 138 -21.69 -5.90 -2.11
N LEU A 139 -20.41 -6.01 -2.45
CA LEU A 139 -19.34 -5.17 -1.91
C LEU A 139 -19.42 -3.72 -2.38
N LYS A 140 -20.09 -3.45 -3.48
CA LYS A 140 -20.33 -2.09 -3.98
C LYS A 140 -20.99 -1.17 -2.95
N THR A 141 -21.80 -1.73 -2.05
CA THR A 141 -22.45 -0.97 -0.97
C THR A 141 -21.52 -0.66 0.21
N LEU A 142 -20.47 -1.45 0.37
CA LEU A 142 -19.50 -1.36 1.48
C LEU A 142 -18.23 -0.60 1.12
N LEU A 143 -17.90 -0.57 -0.17
CA LEU A 143 -16.70 0.05 -0.72
C LEU A 143 -17.04 1.35 -1.45
N LEU A 144 -16.15 2.32 -1.33
CA LEU A 144 -16.20 3.50 -2.17
C LEU A 144 -15.50 3.15 -3.49
N ILE A 145 -16.27 3.05 -4.56
CA ILE A 145 -15.73 2.74 -5.89
C ILE A 145 -15.66 4.02 -6.70
N ALA A 146 -14.50 4.31 -7.26
CA ALA A 146 -14.25 5.46 -8.12
C ALA A 146 -13.61 5.03 -9.44
N PRO A 147 -13.89 5.74 -10.54
CA PRO A 147 -13.32 5.40 -11.85
C PRO A 147 -11.82 5.64 -11.92
N THR A 148 -11.31 6.62 -11.18
CA THR A 148 -9.89 6.98 -11.17
C THR A 148 -9.33 7.10 -9.75
N VAL A 149 -8.02 7.00 -9.64
CA VAL A 149 -7.30 7.17 -8.37
C VAL A 149 -7.52 8.57 -7.79
N ASP A 150 -7.51 9.60 -8.65
CA ASP A 150 -7.70 10.98 -8.22
C ASP A 150 -9.10 11.22 -7.67
N GLU A 151 -10.12 10.68 -8.30
CA GLU A 151 -11.49 10.73 -7.78
C GLU A 151 -11.64 9.95 -6.48
N GLY A 152 -10.99 8.79 -6.35
CA GLY A 152 -10.95 8.03 -5.12
C GLY A 152 -10.29 8.80 -3.99
N ARG A 153 -9.18 9.49 -4.26
CA ARG A 153 -8.52 10.39 -3.30
C ARG A 153 -9.43 11.53 -2.89
N ALA A 154 -10.03 12.23 -3.87
CA ALA A 154 -10.94 13.34 -3.61
C ALA A 154 -12.14 12.92 -2.75
N ALA A 155 -12.71 11.75 -3.02
CA ALA A 155 -13.82 11.20 -2.25
C ALA A 155 -13.42 10.83 -0.81
N LEU A 156 -12.21 10.33 -0.58
CA LEU A 156 -11.69 10.07 0.76
C LEU A 156 -11.46 11.39 1.54
N VAL A 157 -10.93 12.41 0.88
CA VAL A 157 -10.74 13.74 1.49
C VAL A 157 -12.09 14.36 1.84
N ALA A 158 -13.07 14.35 0.92
CA ALA A 158 -14.39 14.92 1.15
C ALA A 158 -15.14 14.26 2.32
N ARG A 159 -14.93 12.97 2.55
CA ARG A 159 -15.63 12.20 3.57
C ARG A 159 -14.98 12.26 4.96
N PHE A 160 -13.68 12.51 5.02
CA PHE A 160 -12.86 12.42 6.24
C PHE A 160 -11.88 13.59 6.42
N GLY A 161 -12.03 14.61 5.59
CA GLY A 161 -11.23 15.84 5.61
C GLY A 161 -11.60 16.83 6.68
#